data_d253b7fafa212a4dd5f123765e38e8cf
#
_entry.id   d253b7fafa212a4dd5f123765e38e8cf
#
_cell.length_a   1.000
_cell.length_b   1.000
_cell.length_c   1.000
_cell.angle_alpha   90.00
_cell.angle_beta   90.00
_cell.angle_gamma   90.00
#
_symmetry.space_group_name_H-M   'P 1'
#
loop_
_entity.id
_entity.type
_entity.pdbx_description
1 polymer ?
#
loop_
_entity_poly.entity_id
_entity_poly.type
_entity_poly.pdbx_seq_one_letter_code
_entity_poly.pdbx_strand_id
1 'polypeptide(L)'
;EWVTKLMNDKEDDIRPCILCHNGCFNMCHYKGVPNDQALSDSLHLARCAVNAETMQWEKHKIVPTTSPKKVHIIGGGIGGMEAARVLKLRGHEPVIHEQTDHLGGTFIAASAESYKGKLRDLLTWYRKQMADLKIEIHYNEKVESIAPFAGAPVIIATGAVPRVLKKVPGHEKMVEACEYLTGTLVGEKVAVIGGGLTGCEIAYELALQGKQPVIVEMKNDLIAQTGVCLANSSYLREWFAWKKVPVYLETTLQEVKDDSIVCKDASGKEITIPCDSVISSAGYIPNPLAPKGSNVSLVGDCDGVGNLRSVVWRAYEVAMKI
;
A
#
# COMPACT_ATOMS: atom_id res chain seq x y z
N GLU A 1 2.04 -10.38 25.05
CA GLU A 1 3.09 -9.60 24.36
C GLU A 1 3.20 -8.18 24.90
N TRP A 2 2.12 -7.39 24.97
CA TRP A 2 2.10 -6.02 25.45
C TRP A 2 2.60 -5.90 26.89
N VAL A 3 2.02 -6.66 27.81
CA VAL A 3 2.41 -6.66 29.22
C VAL A 3 3.90 -7.01 29.38
N THR A 4 4.36 -8.06 28.69
CA THR A 4 5.76 -8.47 28.74
C THR A 4 6.71 -7.39 28.22
N LYS A 5 6.34 -6.69 27.14
CA LYS A 5 7.15 -5.59 26.61
C LYS A 5 7.20 -4.40 27.57
N LEU A 6 6.04 -3.99 28.10
CA LEU A 6 5.96 -2.92 29.09
C LEU A 6 6.77 -3.22 30.36
N MET A 7 6.68 -4.45 30.89
CA MET A 7 7.44 -4.87 32.06
C MET A 7 8.97 -4.92 31.84
N ASN A 8 9.43 -4.83 30.60
CA ASN A 8 10.85 -4.87 30.24
C ASN A 8 11.32 -3.56 29.57
N ASP A 9 10.58 -2.47 29.74
CA ASP A 9 10.87 -1.14 29.15
C ASP A 9 11.09 -1.21 27.63
N LYS A 10 10.20 -1.97 26.93
CA LYS A 10 10.25 -2.20 25.49
C LYS A 10 8.98 -1.74 24.77
N GLU A 11 8.44 -0.61 25.16
CA GLU A 11 7.24 -0.02 24.55
C GLU A 11 7.42 0.22 23.06
N ASP A 12 8.60 0.68 22.66
CA ASP A 12 8.95 0.94 21.26
C ASP A 12 8.98 -0.30 20.38
N ASP A 13 9.02 -1.49 20.98
CA ASP A 13 8.91 -2.77 20.26
C ASP A 13 7.46 -3.15 20.00
N ILE A 14 6.49 -2.47 20.62
CA ILE A 14 5.07 -2.74 20.37
C ILE A 14 4.71 -2.27 18.97
N ARG A 15 4.26 -3.20 18.11
CA ARG A 15 3.80 -2.88 16.76
C ARG A 15 2.58 -1.96 16.85
N PRO A 16 2.63 -0.74 16.28
CA PRO A 16 1.51 0.21 16.40
C PRO A 16 0.30 -0.23 15.59
N CYS A 17 -0.89 0.07 16.14
CA CYS A 17 -2.13 -0.01 15.37
C CYS A 17 -2.21 1.17 14.41
N ILE A 18 -2.59 0.90 13.15
CA ILE A 18 -2.73 1.93 12.10
C ILE A 18 -4.17 2.42 11.91
N LEU A 19 -5.09 2.01 12.77
CA LEU A 19 -6.51 2.40 12.74
C LEU A 19 -7.24 2.05 11.43
N CYS A 20 -6.77 1.04 10.69
CA CYS A 20 -7.32 0.66 9.38
C CYS A 20 -8.66 -0.09 9.46
N HIS A 21 -9.01 -0.63 10.62
CA HIS A 21 -10.22 -1.44 10.86
C HIS A 21 -10.38 -2.69 9.94
N ASN A 22 -9.45 -2.95 9.04
CA ASN A 22 -9.58 -3.95 7.98
C ASN A 22 -9.67 -5.38 8.52
N GLY A 23 -8.72 -5.79 9.35
CA GLY A 23 -8.63 -7.18 9.84
C GLY A 23 -9.36 -7.42 11.17
N CYS A 24 -9.73 -6.39 11.90
CA CYS A 24 -10.41 -6.48 13.19
C CYS A 24 -11.91 -6.13 13.06
N PHE A 25 -12.26 -4.85 13.11
CA PHE A 25 -13.64 -4.37 13.12
C PHE A 25 -14.43 -4.85 11.89
N ASN A 26 -13.88 -4.69 10.69
CA ASN A 26 -14.56 -5.08 9.45
C ASN A 26 -14.90 -6.59 9.42
N MET A 27 -14.02 -7.44 9.92
CA MET A 27 -14.23 -8.88 9.96
C MET A 27 -15.28 -9.32 10.99
N CYS A 28 -15.42 -8.56 12.10
CA CYS A 28 -16.35 -8.90 13.18
C CYS A 28 -17.77 -8.40 12.93
N HIS A 29 -17.93 -7.25 12.28
CA HIS A 29 -19.20 -6.56 12.16
C HIS A 29 -19.90 -6.71 10.81
N TYR A 30 -19.13 -6.93 9.75
CA TYR A 30 -19.71 -6.95 8.41
C TYR A 30 -20.23 -8.34 8.07
N LYS A 31 -21.51 -8.59 8.33
CA LYS A 31 -22.19 -9.83 7.95
C LYS A 31 -22.59 -9.76 6.47
N GLY A 32 -22.11 -10.70 5.67
CA GLY A 32 -22.68 -11.00 4.36
C GLY A 32 -21.97 -10.42 3.14
N VAL A 33 -20.95 -9.58 3.26
CA VAL A 33 -20.07 -9.28 2.12
C VAL A 33 -18.72 -9.91 2.38
N PRO A 34 -18.27 -10.84 1.52
CA PRO A 34 -16.92 -11.39 1.65
C PRO A 34 -15.91 -10.26 1.57
N ASN A 35 -15.06 -10.19 2.56
CA ASN A 35 -13.83 -9.44 2.40
C ASN A 35 -13.00 -10.26 1.39
N ASP A 36 -12.93 -9.82 0.14
CA ASP A 36 -12.32 -10.54 -0.99
C ASP A 36 -10.80 -10.74 -0.86
N GLN A 37 -10.24 -10.33 0.25
CA GLN A 37 -8.92 -10.78 0.60
C GLN A 37 -9.04 -12.21 1.08
N ALA A 38 -8.94 -13.14 0.15
CA ALA A 38 -9.02 -14.57 0.33
C ALA A 38 -7.94 -15.11 1.28
N LEU A 39 -8.05 -14.73 2.54
CA LEU A 39 -7.36 -15.37 3.63
C LEU A 39 -8.31 -16.44 4.16
N SER A 40 -8.05 -17.67 3.76
CA SER A 40 -8.90 -18.85 3.98
C SER A 40 -9.25 -19.15 5.44
N ASP A 41 -8.65 -18.45 6.38
CA ASP A 41 -8.86 -18.60 7.83
C ASP A 41 -9.51 -17.40 8.49
N SER A 42 -9.98 -16.45 7.72
CA SER A 42 -10.62 -15.24 8.24
C SER A 42 -12.12 -15.41 8.56
N LEU A 43 -12.59 -16.60 8.77
CA LEU A 43 -13.97 -17.00 9.08
C LEU A 43 -14.67 -16.13 10.15
N HIS A 44 -14.90 -14.85 9.85
CA HIS A 44 -15.54 -13.85 10.74
C HIS A 44 -14.83 -13.63 12.09
N LEU A 45 -13.58 -14.07 12.22
CA LEU A 45 -12.76 -13.87 13.41
C LEU A 45 -11.90 -12.61 13.25
N ALA A 46 -11.74 -11.88 14.34
CA ALA A 46 -10.85 -10.72 14.36
C ALA A 46 -9.40 -11.12 14.03
N ARG A 47 -8.78 -10.34 13.14
CA ARG A 47 -7.37 -10.44 12.77
C ARG A 47 -6.77 -9.03 12.76
N CYS A 48 -5.47 -8.92 12.61
CA CYS A 48 -4.84 -7.62 12.44
C CYS A 48 -4.21 -7.50 11.06
N ALA A 49 -4.43 -6.39 10.38
CA ALA A 49 -3.84 -6.15 9.05
C ALA A 49 -2.31 -6.12 9.09
N VAL A 50 -1.75 -5.56 10.15
CA VAL A 50 -0.30 -5.39 10.29
C VAL A 50 0.38 -6.44 11.16
N ASN A 51 -0.36 -7.42 11.69
CA ASN A 51 0.21 -8.49 12.52
C ASN A 51 -0.48 -9.83 12.23
N ALA A 52 0.17 -10.66 11.44
CA ALA A 52 -0.34 -11.97 11.02
C ALA A 52 -0.49 -12.98 12.18
N GLU A 53 0.17 -12.77 13.31
CA GLU A 53 0.08 -13.66 14.49
C GLU A 53 -1.17 -13.40 15.33
N THR A 54 -1.86 -12.25 15.13
CA THR A 54 -3.03 -11.88 15.94
C THR A 54 -4.13 -12.92 15.85
N MET A 55 -4.50 -13.50 17.00
CA MET A 55 -5.54 -14.54 17.15
C MET A 55 -5.23 -15.84 16.36
N GLN A 56 -3.95 -16.10 16.06
CA GLN A 56 -3.50 -17.25 15.27
C GLN A 56 -2.19 -17.86 15.81
N TRP A 57 -2.01 -17.83 17.11
CA TRP A 57 -0.75 -18.21 17.74
C TRP A 57 -0.29 -19.65 17.46
N GLU A 58 -1.21 -20.58 17.22
CA GLU A 58 -0.86 -21.96 16.86
C GLU A 58 -0.38 -22.08 15.42
N LYS A 59 -1.13 -21.48 14.49
CA LYS A 59 -0.86 -21.57 13.05
C LYS A 59 0.28 -20.65 12.60
N HIS A 60 0.36 -19.46 13.16
CA HIS A 60 1.33 -18.45 12.82
C HIS A 60 2.39 -18.21 13.92
N LYS A 61 2.64 -19.21 14.76
CA LYS A 61 3.74 -19.14 15.72
C LYS A 61 5.07 -19.15 14.99
N ILE A 62 5.90 -18.13 15.22
CA ILE A 62 7.28 -18.11 14.70
C ILE A 62 8.08 -19.20 15.45
N VAL A 63 8.56 -20.18 14.69
CA VAL A 63 9.36 -21.28 15.20
C VAL A 63 10.75 -21.21 14.55
N PRO A 64 11.82 -21.31 15.35
CA PRO A 64 13.18 -21.36 14.83
C PRO A 64 13.36 -22.49 13.81
N THR A 65 14.11 -22.22 12.75
CA THR A 65 14.47 -23.22 11.77
C THR A 65 15.63 -24.10 12.27
N THR A 66 15.65 -25.36 11.86
CA THR A 66 16.80 -26.27 12.05
C THR A 66 17.79 -26.20 10.88
N SER A 67 17.45 -25.49 9.81
CA SER A 67 18.28 -25.35 8.61
C SER A 67 18.38 -23.88 8.19
N PRO A 68 19.21 -23.07 8.86
CA PRO A 68 19.43 -21.68 8.50
C PRO A 68 19.86 -21.52 7.03
N LYS A 69 19.35 -20.48 6.39
CA LYS A 69 19.67 -20.15 4.99
C LYS A 69 19.96 -18.65 4.86
N LYS A 70 20.87 -18.27 3.98
CA LYS A 70 20.97 -16.91 3.49
C LYS A 70 19.83 -16.69 2.48
N VAL A 71 19.03 -15.63 2.68
CA VAL A 71 17.85 -15.35 1.86
C VAL A 71 17.96 -13.94 1.32
N HIS A 72 17.97 -13.80 0.00
CA HIS A 72 18.02 -12.48 -0.65
C HIS A 72 16.62 -11.92 -0.85
N ILE A 73 16.40 -10.67 -0.44
CA ILE A 73 15.14 -9.95 -0.53
C ILE A 73 15.35 -8.73 -1.42
N ILE A 74 14.66 -8.66 -2.54
CA ILE A 74 14.79 -7.58 -3.51
C ILE A 74 13.67 -6.56 -3.27
N GLY A 75 14.03 -5.43 -2.66
CA GLY A 75 13.12 -4.35 -2.28
C GLY A 75 12.90 -4.23 -0.77
N GLY A 76 13.15 -3.04 -0.24
CA GLY A 76 13.05 -2.68 1.18
C GLY A 76 11.73 -2.00 1.56
N GLY A 77 10.64 -2.25 0.83
CA GLY A 77 9.28 -1.85 1.22
C GLY A 77 8.76 -2.66 2.41
N ILE A 78 7.51 -2.42 2.82
CA ILE A 78 6.90 -3.11 3.97
C ILE A 78 6.93 -4.64 3.80
N GLY A 79 6.67 -5.14 2.60
CA GLY A 79 6.71 -6.58 2.33
C GLY A 79 8.10 -7.18 2.52
N GLY A 80 9.13 -6.51 2.02
CA GLY A 80 10.52 -6.93 2.21
C GLY A 80 10.96 -6.88 3.67
N MET A 81 10.64 -5.80 4.37
CA MET A 81 10.96 -5.66 5.79
C MET A 81 10.24 -6.69 6.67
N GLU A 82 8.95 -6.99 6.42
CA GLU A 82 8.25 -8.04 7.18
C GLU A 82 8.83 -9.42 6.89
N ALA A 83 9.14 -9.73 5.63
CA ALA A 83 9.80 -10.99 5.28
C ALA A 83 11.15 -11.13 6.00
N ALA A 84 12.00 -10.09 5.96
CA ALA A 84 13.29 -10.07 6.64
C ALA A 84 13.15 -10.27 8.16
N ARG A 85 12.20 -9.57 8.78
CA ARG A 85 11.91 -9.70 10.22
C ARG A 85 11.55 -11.13 10.60
N VAL A 86 10.62 -11.74 9.88
CA VAL A 86 10.16 -13.11 10.17
C VAL A 86 11.28 -14.11 9.94
N LEU A 87 12.00 -14.01 8.82
CA LEU A 87 13.16 -14.88 8.54
C LEU A 87 14.21 -14.81 9.63
N LYS A 88 14.56 -13.60 10.08
CA LYS A 88 15.55 -13.41 11.14
C LYS A 88 15.11 -14.00 12.47
N LEU A 89 13.84 -13.80 12.84
CA LEU A 89 13.26 -14.40 14.07
C LEU A 89 13.22 -15.93 14.01
N ARG A 90 13.17 -16.50 12.81
CA ARG A 90 13.29 -17.95 12.59
C ARG A 90 14.74 -18.44 12.56
N GLY A 91 15.74 -17.56 12.58
CA GLY A 91 17.17 -17.93 12.58
C GLY A 91 17.79 -18.00 11.19
N HIS A 92 17.13 -17.51 10.13
CA HIS A 92 17.74 -17.33 8.81
C HIS A 92 18.59 -16.06 8.75
N GLU A 93 19.34 -15.90 7.66
CA GLU A 93 20.19 -14.74 7.36
C GLU A 93 19.59 -13.94 6.19
N PRO A 94 18.57 -13.08 6.42
CA PRO A 94 18.03 -12.25 5.37
C PRO A 94 18.97 -11.11 5.00
N VAL A 95 19.05 -10.81 3.70
CA VAL A 95 19.77 -9.67 3.12
C VAL A 95 18.79 -8.90 2.25
N ILE A 96 18.58 -7.63 2.54
CA ILE A 96 17.74 -6.73 1.74
C ILE A 96 18.61 -5.97 0.74
N HIS A 97 18.21 -5.98 -0.52
CA HIS A 97 18.75 -5.16 -1.60
C HIS A 97 17.74 -4.06 -1.93
N GLU A 98 18.08 -2.81 -1.62
CA GLU A 98 17.20 -1.66 -1.81
C GLU A 98 17.81 -0.67 -2.78
N GLN A 99 17.05 -0.27 -3.80
CA GLN A 99 17.53 0.62 -4.85
C GLN A 99 17.74 2.08 -4.40
N THR A 100 17.12 2.48 -3.30
CA THR A 100 17.21 3.82 -2.72
C THR A 100 18.15 3.85 -1.50
N ASP A 101 18.35 5.01 -0.94
CA ASP A 101 19.14 5.21 0.30
C ASP A 101 18.33 4.99 1.57
N HIS A 102 17.05 4.54 1.47
CA HIS A 102 16.15 4.40 2.60
C HIS A 102 15.12 3.28 2.40
N LEU A 103 14.64 2.72 3.54
CA LEU A 103 13.59 1.71 3.56
C LEU A 103 12.20 2.37 3.59
N GLY A 104 11.21 1.66 3.04
CA GLY A 104 9.80 2.02 3.12
C GLY A 104 9.05 1.91 1.79
N GLY A 105 9.74 2.09 0.66
CA GLY A 105 9.14 2.00 -0.68
C GLY A 105 7.92 2.92 -0.81
N THR A 106 6.91 2.49 -1.54
CA THR A 106 5.66 3.24 -1.78
C THR A 106 4.90 3.59 -0.49
N PHE A 107 5.18 2.91 0.63
CA PHE A 107 4.53 3.20 1.91
C PHE A 107 4.90 4.59 2.47
N ILE A 108 6.02 5.16 2.05
CA ILE A 108 6.41 6.54 2.38
C ILE A 108 5.35 7.51 1.84
N ALA A 109 5.04 7.42 0.55
CA ALA A 109 3.98 8.20 -0.08
C ALA A 109 2.61 7.91 0.56
N ALA A 110 2.27 6.63 0.76
CA ALA A 110 1.00 6.21 1.38
C ALA A 110 0.80 6.73 2.81
N SER A 111 1.86 7.17 3.49
CA SER A 111 1.81 7.72 4.86
C SER A 111 1.97 9.24 4.93
N ALA A 112 2.02 9.92 3.79
CA ALA A 112 2.42 11.31 3.71
C ALA A 112 1.34 12.30 4.19
N GLU A 113 0.06 11.99 3.96
CA GLU A 113 -1.03 12.89 4.31
C GLU A 113 -1.06 13.22 5.81
N SER A 114 -1.53 14.40 6.13
CA SER A 114 -1.45 15.01 7.48
C SER A 114 -2.08 14.13 8.56
N TYR A 115 -3.19 13.49 8.27
CA TYR A 115 -3.95 12.63 9.18
C TYR A 115 -3.41 11.19 9.30
N LYS A 116 -2.39 10.80 8.54
CA LYS A 116 -1.83 9.44 8.51
C LYS A 116 -0.65 9.20 9.46
N GLY A 117 -0.60 9.90 10.60
CA GLY A 117 0.47 9.74 11.61
C GLY A 117 0.71 8.29 12.02
N LYS A 118 -0.34 7.50 12.18
CA LYS A 118 -0.23 6.09 12.56
C LYS A 118 0.44 5.19 11.51
N LEU A 119 0.40 5.55 10.25
CA LEU A 119 1.17 4.87 9.21
C LEU A 119 2.66 5.21 9.32
N ARG A 120 3.00 6.46 9.61
CA ARG A 120 4.39 6.89 9.87
C ARG A 120 4.96 6.20 11.10
N ASP A 121 4.17 6.04 12.17
CA ASP A 121 4.57 5.27 13.35
C ASP A 121 4.91 3.82 12.98
N LEU A 122 4.12 3.19 12.12
CA LEU A 122 4.37 1.82 11.65
C LEU A 122 5.66 1.74 10.83
N LEU A 123 5.92 2.70 9.94
CA LEU A 123 7.16 2.74 9.16
C LEU A 123 8.39 2.88 10.07
N THR A 124 8.30 3.76 11.07
CA THR A 124 9.34 3.95 12.08
C THR A 124 9.59 2.65 12.85
N TRP A 125 8.53 1.96 13.24
CA TRP A 125 8.64 0.66 13.91
C TRP A 125 9.33 -0.38 13.02
N TYR A 126 8.99 -0.49 11.74
CA TYR A 126 9.67 -1.43 10.83
C TYR A 126 11.15 -1.10 10.67
N ARG A 127 11.50 0.17 10.50
CA ARG A 127 12.91 0.61 10.42
C ARG A 127 13.68 0.27 11.69
N LYS A 128 13.07 0.51 12.86
CA LYS A 128 13.63 0.08 14.16
C LYS A 128 13.84 -1.43 14.20
N GLN A 129 12.86 -2.23 13.78
CA GLN A 129 13.00 -3.69 13.76
C GLN A 129 14.17 -4.16 12.87
N MET A 130 14.39 -3.52 11.71
CA MET A 130 15.53 -3.84 10.85
C MET A 130 16.87 -3.57 11.58
N ALA A 131 16.97 -2.46 12.28
CA ALA A 131 18.15 -2.10 13.05
C ALA A 131 18.39 -3.04 14.24
N ASP A 132 17.37 -3.27 15.09
CA ASP A 132 17.46 -4.09 16.29
C ASP A 132 17.81 -5.55 15.96
N LEU A 133 17.24 -6.07 14.91
CA LEU A 133 17.51 -7.42 14.40
C LEU A 133 18.82 -7.52 13.61
N LYS A 134 19.50 -6.40 13.41
CA LYS A 134 20.76 -6.32 12.65
C LYS A 134 20.62 -6.97 11.26
N ILE A 135 19.57 -6.60 10.54
CA ILE A 135 19.36 -7.07 9.17
C ILE A 135 20.42 -6.45 8.27
N GLU A 136 21.09 -7.26 7.46
CA GLU A 136 22.00 -6.79 6.42
C GLU A 136 21.19 -6.10 5.31
N ILE A 137 21.54 -4.84 5.00
CA ILE A 137 20.83 -4.03 4.00
C ILE A 137 21.84 -3.37 3.08
N HIS A 138 21.68 -3.60 1.79
CA HIS A 138 22.45 -2.96 0.73
C HIS A 138 21.60 -1.85 0.13
N TYR A 139 21.89 -0.62 0.52
CA TYR A 139 21.24 0.58 -0.01
C TYR A 139 21.87 1.00 -1.34
N ASN A 140 21.10 1.74 -2.15
CA ASN A 140 21.51 2.20 -3.49
C ASN A 140 21.91 1.04 -4.42
N GLU A 141 21.37 -0.14 -4.17
CA GLU A 141 21.63 -1.34 -4.95
C GLU A 141 20.37 -1.76 -5.73
N LYS A 142 20.28 -1.30 -6.97
CA LYS A 142 19.22 -1.72 -7.89
C LYS A 142 19.56 -3.08 -8.49
N VAL A 143 18.83 -4.10 -8.09
CA VAL A 143 18.94 -5.44 -8.66
C VAL A 143 18.13 -5.52 -9.96
N GLU A 144 18.82 -5.81 -11.06
CA GLU A 144 18.19 -5.92 -12.38
C GLU A 144 17.98 -7.38 -12.83
N SER A 145 18.60 -8.32 -12.13
CA SER A 145 18.49 -9.76 -12.41
C SER A 145 18.69 -10.58 -11.15
N ILE A 146 17.98 -11.70 -11.04
CA ILE A 146 18.16 -12.68 -9.93
C ILE A 146 19.33 -13.66 -10.18
N ALA A 147 19.96 -13.62 -11.35
CA ALA A 147 21.06 -14.54 -11.70
C ALA A 147 22.23 -14.57 -10.69
N PRO A 148 22.64 -13.44 -10.09
CA PRO A 148 23.69 -13.45 -9.05
C PRO A 148 23.33 -14.24 -7.79
N PHE A 149 22.06 -14.51 -7.53
CA PHE A 149 21.57 -15.22 -6.35
C PHE A 149 21.20 -16.67 -6.66
N ALA A 150 21.66 -17.22 -7.78
CA ALA A 150 21.36 -18.60 -8.17
C ALA A 150 21.76 -19.59 -7.06
N GLY A 151 20.83 -20.50 -6.72
CA GLY A 151 21.03 -21.49 -5.66
C GLY A 151 20.60 -21.05 -4.27
N ALA A 152 20.40 -19.76 -4.01
CA ALA A 152 19.84 -19.26 -2.77
C ALA A 152 18.32 -18.97 -2.92
N PRO A 153 17.55 -19.01 -1.83
CA PRO A 153 16.18 -18.50 -1.83
C PRO A 153 16.15 -17.00 -2.09
N VAL A 154 15.26 -16.56 -2.98
CA VAL A 154 15.05 -15.15 -3.32
C VAL A 154 13.60 -14.77 -3.06
N ILE A 155 13.38 -13.68 -2.36
CA ILE A 155 12.07 -13.03 -2.20
C ILE A 155 12.07 -11.74 -3.00
N ILE A 156 11.19 -11.65 -3.99
CA ILE A 156 10.98 -10.44 -4.77
C ILE A 156 9.88 -9.62 -4.10
N ALA A 157 10.21 -8.40 -3.68
CA ALA A 157 9.36 -7.43 -3.00
C ALA A 157 9.38 -6.07 -3.71
N THR A 158 9.50 -6.07 -5.03
CA THR A 158 9.71 -4.88 -5.89
C THR A 158 8.47 -4.01 -6.07
N GLY A 159 7.33 -4.43 -5.48
CA GLY A 159 6.11 -3.63 -5.47
C GLY A 159 5.43 -3.51 -6.84
N ALA A 160 4.83 -2.36 -7.10
CA ALA A 160 4.08 -2.07 -8.30
C ALA A 160 4.47 -0.70 -8.87
N VAL A 161 4.15 -0.47 -10.13
CA VAL A 161 4.37 0.80 -10.81
C VAL A 161 3.04 1.49 -11.11
N PRO A 162 2.99 2.82 -11.16
CA PRO A 162 1.78 3.55 -11.52
C PRO A 162 1.27 3.20 -12.91
N ARG A 163 -0.04 3.15 -13.05
CA ARG A 163 -0.69 3.03 -14.35
C ARG A 163 -0.67 4.38 -15.07
N VAL A 164 0.05 4.48 -16.17
CA VAL A 164 0.09 5.66 -17.01
C VAL A 164 -1.02 5.61 -18.06
N LEU A 165 -1.82 6.66 -18.18
CA LEU A 165 -2.93 6.77 -19.13
C LEU A 165 -2.45 7.23 -20.53
N LYS A 166 -1.48 6.54 -21.12
CA LYS A 166 -0.78 6.91 -22.37
C LYS A 166 -1.68 7.21 -23.57
N LYS A 167 -2.93 6.75 -23.55
CA LYS A 167 -3.90 7.01 -24.64
C LYS A 167 -4.64 8.32 -24.48
N VAL A 168 -4.50 8.99 -23.35
CA VAL A 168 -5.14 10.29 -23.08
C VAL A 168 -4.19 11.39 -23.54
N PRO A 169 -4.59 12.23 -24.52
CA PRO A 169 -3.79 13.40 -24.91
C PRO A 169 -3.53 14.30 -23.72
N GLY A 170 -2.30 14.77 -23.56
CA GLY A 170 -1.87 15.61 -22.43
C GLY A 170 -1.63 14.84 -21.14
N HIS A 171 -1.60 13.49 -21.16
CA HIS A 171 -1.35 12.67 -19.95
C HIS A 171 -0.01 12.98 -19.28
N GLU A 172 0.98 13.50 -20.02
CA GLU A 172 2.28 13.91 -19.52
C GLU A 172 2.24 15.16 -18.62
N LYS A 173 1.12 15.89 -18.63
CA LYS A 173 0.87 17.04 -17.74
C LYS A 173 0.33 16.61 -16.36
N MET A 174 -0.05 15.37 -16.20
CA MET A 174 -0.56 14.85 -14.93
C MET A 174 0.60 14.57 -13.97
N VAL A 175 0.42 14.95 -12.71
CA VAL A 175 1.27 14.54 -11.59
C VAL A 175 0.81 13.17 -11.11
N GLU A 176 1.71 12.22 -10.98
CA GLU A 176 1.38 10.91 -10.41
C GLU A 176 1.10 11.02 -8.90
N ALA A 177 0.19 10.20 -8.38
CA ALA A 177 -0.24 10.25 -6.99
C ALA A 177 0.92 10.19 -5.98
N CYS A 178 1.89 9.28 -6.17
CA CYS A 178 3.06 9.21 -5.29
C CYS A 178 3.98 10.42 -5.43
N GLU A 179 4.13 10.99 -6.62
CA GLU A 179 4.91 12.22 -6.84
C GLU A 179 4.30 13.39 -6.08
N TYR A 180 2.97 13.55 -6.15
CA TYR A 180 2.26 14.55 -5.34
C TYR A 180 2.49 14.30 -3.84
N LEU A 181 2.27 13.09 -3.37
CA LEU A 181 2.41 12.72 -1.95
C LEU A 181 3.85 12.84 -1.43
N THR A 182 4.84 12.81 -2.30
CA THR A 182 6.26 13.00 -1.94
C THR A 182 6.76 14.43 -2.16
N GLY A 183 5.88 15.38 -2.49
CA GLY A 183 6.18 16.80 -2.41
C GLY A 183 6.09 17.58 -3.72
N THR A 184 5.64 16.97 -4.83
CA THR A 184 5.35 17.73 -6.04
C THR A 184 4.20 18.69 -5.81
N LEU A 185 4.43 19.95 -6.06
CA LEU A 185 3.45 21.01 -5.83
C LEU A 185 2.35 20.99 -6.90
N VAL A 186 1.13 21.29 -6.48
CA VAL A 186 -0.04 21.47 -7.34
C VAL A 186 -0.72 22.81 -7.06
N GLY A 187 -1.47 23.33 -8.01
CA GLY A 187 -2.19 24.59 -7.89
C GLY A 187 -3.41 24.53 -6.95
N GLU A 188 -4.35 25.46 -7.13
CA GLU A 188 -5.52 25.61 -6.27
C GLU A 188 -6.70 24.72 -6.70
N LYS A 189 -6.96 24.62 -8.00
CA LYS A 189 -8.05 23.83 -8.58
C LYS A 189 -7.48 22.51 -9.12
N VAL A 190 -7.66 21.43 -8.39
CA VAL A 190 -7.00 20.16 -8.67
C VAL A 190 -7.99 19.10 -9.11
N ALA A 191 -7.85 18.58 -10.34
CA ALA A 191 -8.60 17.44 -10.79
C ALA A 191 -7.88 16.13 -10.37
N VAL A 192 -8.55 15.29 -9.60
CA VAL A 192 -8.06 13.97 -9.19
C VAL A 192 -8.72 12.91 -10.07
N ILE A 193 -7.93 12.23 -10.88
CA ILE A 193 -8.39 11.20 -11.81
C ILE A 193 -8.26 9.83 -11.16
N GLY A 194 -9.41 9.25 -10.82
CA GLY A 194 -9.57 8.01 -10.09
C GLY A 194 -10.09 8.22 -8.68
N GLY A 195 -11.33 7.79 -8.43
CA GLY A 195 -12.03 7.84 -7.14
C GLY A 195 -11.85 6.58 -6.30
N GLY A 196 -10.73 5.88 -6.45
CA GLY A 196 -10.31 4.83 -5.53
C GLY A 196 -9.91 5.39 -4.16
N LEU A 197 -9.48 4.52 -3.22
CA LEU A 197 -9.12 4.98 -1.87
C LEU A 197 -8.05 6.07 -1.91
N THR A 198 -6.95 5.85 -2.64
CA THR A 198 -5.84 6.83 -2.75
C THR A 198 -6.31 8.17 -3.32
N GLY A 199 -7.10 8.17 -4.40
CA GLY A 199 -7.59 9.43 -4.99
C GLY A 199 -8.55 10.17 -4.07
N CYS A 200 -9.41 9.45 -3.35
CA CYS A 200 -10.28 10.05 -2.35
C CYS A 200 -9.49 10.62 -1.16
N GLU A 201 -8.48 9.91 -0.67
CA GLU A 201 -7.61 10.40 0.41
C GLU A 201 -6.84 11.66 -0.02
N ILE A 202 -6.28 11.69 -1.24
CA ILE A 202 -5.65 12.87 -1.81
C ILE A 202 -6.63 14.05 -1.93
N ALA A 203 -7.83 13.82 -2.45
CA ALA A 203 -8.84 14.87 -2.56
C ALA A 203 -9.26 15.41 -1.18
N TYR A 204 -9.35 14.53 -0.18
CA TYR A 204 -9.60 14.90 1.21
C TYR A 204 -8.48 15.79 1.76
N GLU A 205 -7.21 15.39 1.60
CA GLU A 205 -6.06 16.19 2.03
C GLU A 205 -5.98 17.55 1.33
N LEU A 206 -6.19 17.60 0.01
CA LEU A 206 -6.25 18.86 -0.75
C LEU A 206 -7.31 19.81 -0.19
N ALA A 207 -8.49 19.31 0.12
CA ALA A 207 -9.56 20.11 0.70
C ALA A 207 -9.24 20.57 2.13
N LEU A 208 -8.56 19.75 2.95
CA LEU A 208 -8.06 20.16 4.27
C LEU A 208 -7.02 21.29 4.16
N GLN A 209 -6.23 21.32 3.10
CA GLN A 209 -5.27 22.39 2.79
C GLN A 209 -5.94 23.65 2.25
N GLY A 210 -7.26 23.67 2.08
CA GLY A 210 -8.02 24.79 1.54
C GLY A 210 -8.07 24.87 0.01
N LYS A 211 -7.53 23.86 -0.69
CA LYS A 211 -7.60 23.76 -2.15
C LYS A 211 -8.99 23.29 -2.61
N GLN A 212 -9.22 23.36 -3.92
CA GLN A 212 -10.49 23.03 -4.56
C GLN A 212 -10.36 21.73 -5.39
N PRO A 213 -10.38 20.55 -4.77
CA PRO A 213 -10.33 19.30 -5.49
C PRO A 213 -11.64 19.00 -6.22
N VAL A 214 -11.54 18.32 -7.36
CA VAL A 214 -12.66 17.67 -8.04
C VAL A 214 -12.25 16.23 -8.33
N ILE A 215 -13.15 15.27 -8.10
CA ILE A 215 -12.89 13.85 -8.33
C ILE A 215 -13.59 13.40 -9.61
N VAL A 216 -12.85 12.74 -10.51
CA VAL A 216 -13.39 12.08 -11.70
C VAL A 216 -13.18 10.58 -11.59
N GLU A 217 -14.28 9.83 -11.58
CA GLU A 217 -14.27 8.37 -11.43
C GLU A 217 -15.09 7.70 -12.54
N MET A 218 -14.50 6.70 -13.19
CA MET A 218 -15.15 5.95 -14.27
C MET A 218 -16.21 4.95 -13.78
N LYS A 219 -16.16 4.57 -12.50
CA LYS A 219 -17.16 3.71 -11.87
C LYS A 219 -18.34 4.51 -11.34
N ASN A 220 -19.40 3.80 -10.97
CA ASN A 220 -20.64 4.37 -10.44
C ASN A 220 -20.58 4.71 -8.94
N ASP A 221 -19.44 4.51 -8.28
CA ASP A 221 -19.26 4.85 -6.86
C ASP A 221 -17.78 5.12 -6.55
N LEU A 222 -17.54 5.95 -5.53
CA LEU A 222 -16.21 6.15 -4.94
C LEU A 222 -15.79 4.93 -4.13
N ILE A 223 -14.49 4.66 -4.14
CA ILE A 223 -13.88 3.55 -3.37
C ILE A 223 -14.62 2.23 -3.65
N ALA A 224 -15.00 2.01 -4.91
CA ALA A 224 -15.69 0.81 -5.39
C ALA A 224 -14.71 -0.38 -5.52
N GLN A 225 -13.85 -0.55 -4.53
CA GLN A 225 -12.87 -1.63 -4.42
C GLN A 225 -13.15 -2.45 -3.18
N THR A 226 -12.83 -3.73 -3.24
CA THR A 226 -12.97 -4.64 -2.12
C THR A 226 -11.82 -4.48 -1.11
N GLY A 227 -12.01 -4.98 0.12
CA GLY A 227 -10.98 -4.97 1.14
C GLY A 227 -10.78 -3.64 1.87
N VAL A 228 -11.60 -2.63 1.64
CA VAL A 228 -11.65 -1.40 2.43
C VAL A 228 -12.75 -1.50 3.47
N CYS A 229 -12.46 -1.13 4.72
CA CYS A 229 -13.47 -1.09 5.76
C CYS A 229 -14.56 -0.08 5.41
N LEU A 230 -15.83 -0.49 5.57
CA LEU A 230 -16.98 0.35 5.27
C LEU A 230 -16.95 1.67 6.07
N ALA A 231 -16.48 1.65 7.32
CA ALA A 231 -16.34 2.86 8.12
C ALA A 231 -15.46 3.92 7.44
N ASN A 232 -14.33 3.49 6.83
CA ASN A 232 -13.43 4.41 6.14
C ASN A 232 -14.03 4.92 4.83
N SER A 233 -14.60 4.02 4.02
CA SER A 233 -15.18 4.40 2.73
C SER A 233 -16.44 5.25 2.85
N SER A 234 -17.33 4.95 3.82
CA SER A 234 -18.52 5.75 4.07
C SER A 234 -18.18 7.14 4.60
N TYR A 235 -17.19 7.23 5.50
CA TYR A 235 -16.73 8.52 6.00
C TYR A 235 -16.33 9.46 4.87
N LEU A 236 -15.50 9.01 3.94
CA LEU A 236 -15.05 9.84 2.83
C LEU A 236 -16.19 10.25 1.89
N ARG A 237 -17.11 9.32 1.55
CA ARG A 237 -18.28 9.62 0.72
C ARG A 237 -19.18 10.68 1.36
N GLU A 238 -19.52 10.50 2.63
CA GLU A 238 -20.36 11.42 3.38
C GLU A 238 -19.68 12.77 3.57
N TRP A 239 -18.37 12.78 3.81
CA TRP A 239 -17.60 14.01 3.96
C TRP A 239 -17.59 14.84 2.66
N PHE A 240 -17.35 14.21 1.50
CA PHE A 240 -17.39 14.88 0.21
C PHE A 240 -18.78 15.46 -0.09
N ALA A 241 -19.84 14.70 0.20
CA ALA A 241 -21.21 15.17 0.04
C ALA A 241 -21.51 16.36 0.96
N TRP A 242 -21.10 16.28 2.24
CA TRP A 242 -21.27 17.36 3.21
C TRP A 242 -20.50 18.63 2.84
N LYS A 243 -19.26 18.47 2.42
CA LYS A 243 -18.40 19.60 1.98
C LYS A 243 -18.68 20.07 0.56
N LYS A 244 -19.57 19.40 -0.16
CA LYS A 244 -19.94 19.68 -1.55
C LYS A 244 -18.71 19.65 -2.49
N VAL A 245 -17.78 18.75 -2.24
CA VAL A 245 -16.67 18.50 -3.16
C VAL A 245 -17.25 17.93 -4.45
N PRO A 246 -16.95 18.51 -5.63
CA PRO A 246 -17.46 18.00 -6.89
C PRO A 246 -16.95 16.58 -7.18
N VAL A 247 -17.88 15.65 -7.44
CA VAL A 247 -17.59 14.27 -7.80
C VAL A 247 -18.32 13.93 -9.09
N TYR A 248 -17.58 13.53 -10.11
CA TYR A 248 -18.10 13.07 -11.40
C TYR A 248 -17.92 11.56 -11.48
N LEU A 249 -19.00 10.81 -11.20
CA LEU A 249 -19.05 9.34 -11.35
C LEU A 249 -19.39 8.96 -12.79
N GLU A 250 -19.12 7.70 -13.16
CA GLU A 250 -19.35 7.16 -14.50
C GLU A 250 -18.78 8.08 -15.61
N THR A 251 -17.67 8.75 -15.28
CA THR A 251 -17.06 9.80 -16.10
C THR A 251 -15.61 9.44 -16.39
N THR A 252 -15.24 9.46 -17.67
CA THR A 252 -13.91 9.09 -18.15
C THR A 252 -13.14 10.29 -18.66
N LEU A 253 -11.87 10.41 -18.29
CA LEU A 253 -10.95 11.42 -18.81
C LEU A 253 -10.69 11.16 -20.31
N GLN A 254 -10.79 12.20 -21.13
CA GLN A 254 -10.54 12.16 -22.57
C GLN A 254 -9.29 12.95 -22.97
N GLU A 255 -9.04 14.10 -22.35
CA GLU A 255 -7.92 14.97 -22.66
C GLU A 255 -7.54 15.82 -21.43
N VAL A 256 -6.26 16.14 -21.30
CA VAL A 256 -5.73 17.10 -20.32
C VAL A 256 -5.19 18.32 -21.07
N LYS A 257 -5.79 19.49 -20.81
CA LYS A 257 -5.38 20.80 -21.35
C LYS A 257 -4.54 21.57 -20.33
N ASP A 258 -4.17 22.79 -20.63
CA ASP A 258 -3.34 23.60 -19.73
C ASP A 258 -4.15 24.18 -18.55
N ASP A 259 -5.45 24.41 -18.73
CA ASP A 259 -6.35 25.05 -17.77
C ASP A 259 -7.61 24.23 -17.46
N SER A 260 -7.71 23.04 -18.00
CA SER A 260 -8.91 22.20 -17.87
C SER A 260 -8.65 20.76 -18.24
N ILE A 261 -9.60 19.89 -17.89
CA ILE A 261 -9.71 18.55 -18.44
C ILE A 261 -11.01 18.40 -19.23
N VAL A 262 -10.97 17.58 -20.28
CA VAL A 262 -12.15 17.13 -21.01
C VAL A 262 -12.49 15.73 -20.58
N CYS A 263 -13.71 15.52 -20.15
CA CYS A 263 -14.23 14.23 -19.72
C CYS A 263 -15.47 13.85 -20.52
N LYS A 264 -15.85 12.57 -20.46
CA LYS A 264 -17.06 12.05 -21.08
C LYS A 264 -17.88 11.26 -20.06
N ASP A 265 -19.14 11.63 -19.90
CA ASP A 265 -20.07 10.95 -18.99
C ASP A 265 -20.65 9.65 -19.59
N ALA A 266 -21.46 8.91 -18.83
CA ALA A 266 -22.11 7.68 -19.24
C ALA A 266 -23.05 7.84 -20.46
N SER A 267 -23.60 9.04 -20.67
CA SER A 267 -24.44 9.35 -21.83
C SER A 267 -23.64 9.62 -23.11
N GLY A 268 -22.32 9.74 -22.97
CA GLY A 268 -21.43 10.12 -24.05
C GLY A 268 -21.27 11.62 -24.23
N LYS A 269 -21.83 12.45 -23.33
CA LYS A 269 -21.72 13.90 -23.36
C LYS A 269 -20.33 14.33 -22.86
N GLU A 270 -19.72 15.25 -23.57
CA GLU A 270 -18.48 15.89 -23.13
C GLU A 270 -18.73 16.94 -22.04
N ILE A 271 -17.84 16.93 -21.04
CA ILE A 271 -17.83 17.84 -19.93
C ILE A 271 -16.42 18.42 -19.82
N THR A 272 -16.31 19.75 -19.84
CA THR A 272 -15.03 20.44 -19.57
C THR A 272 -15.01 20.88 -18.12
N ILE A 273 -13.98 20.48 -17.39
CA ILE A 273 -13.80 20.80 -15.96
C ILE A 273 -12.57 21.69 -15.83
N PRO A 274 -12.72 22.97 -15.43
CA PRO A 274 -11.60 23.85 -15.21
C PRO A 274 -10.72 23.39 -14.05
N CYS A 275 -9.42 23.30 -14.26
CA CYS A 275 -8.43 22.99 -13.24
C CYS A 275 -7.06 23.53 -13.66
N ASP A 276 -6.20 23.81 -12.70
CA ASP A 276 -4.82 24.24 -12.91
C ASP A 276 -3.80 23.12 -12.68
N SER A 277 -4.24 22.01 -12.14
CA SER A 277 -3.41 20.81 -11.94
C SER A 277 -4.26 19.53 -12.04
N VAL A 278 -3.63 18.46 -12.46
CA VAL A 278 -4.28 17.15 -12.58
C VAL A 278 -3.42 16.09 -11.89
N ILE A 279 -4.02 15.36 -10.94
CA ILE A 279 -3.35 14.24 -10.26
C ILE A 279 -3.91 12.91 -10.82
N SER A 280 -3.02 12.05 -11.27
CA SER A 280 -3.35 10.70 -11.72
C SER A 280 -3.32 9.71 -10.57
N SER A 281 -4.49 9.20 -10.18
CA SER A 281 -4.66 8.11 -9.21
C SER A 281 -5.32 6.89 -9.88
N ALA A 282 -4.83 6.53 -11.09
CA ALA A 282 -5.41 5.50 -11.96
C ALA A 282 -5.05 4.06 -11.55
N GLY A 283 -4.45 3.88 -10.38
CA GLY A 283 -4.05 2.59 -9.83
C GLY A 283 -2.66 2.15 -10.25
N TYR A 284 -2.31 0.91 -9.89
CA TYR A 284 -0.97 0.35 -10.04
C TYR A 284 -0.99 -0.94 -10.84
N ILE A 285 0.19 -1.32 -11.35
CA ILE A 285 0.44 -2.57 -12.08
C ILE A 285 1.57 -3.31 -11.37
N PRO A 286 1.41 -4.61 -11.03
CA PRO A 286 2.48 -5.42 -10.44
C PRO A 286 3.76 -5.34 -11.27
N ASN A 287 4.91 -5.21 -10.60
CA ASN A 287 6.21 -5.11 -11.25
C ASN A 287 7.23 -6.13 -10.68
N PRO A 288 7.00 -7.44 -10.86
CA PRO A 288 7.93 -8.45 -10.41
C PRO A 288 9.19 -8.46 -11.27
N LEU A 289 10.38 -8.55 -10.65
CA LEU A 289 11.66 -8.67 -11.34
C LEU A 289 11.80 -10.01 -12.09
N ALA A 290 11.18 -11.07 -11.56
CA ALA A 290 11.14 -12.40 -12.17
C ALA A 290 9.84 -13.13 -11.75
N PRO A 291 9.42 -14.16 -12.49
CA PRO A 291 8.27 -14.98 -12.11
C PRO A 291 8.59 -15.86 -10.88
N LYS A 292 7.54 -16.35 -10.22
CA LYS A 292 7.67 -17.37 -9.17
C LYS A 292 8.36 -18.62 -9.71
N GLY A 293 9.19 -19.24 -8.85
CA GLY A 293 9.90 -20.47 -9.17
C GLY A 293 10.22 -21.27 -7.90
N SER A 294 10.97 -22.35 -8.04
CA SER A 294 11.32 -23.22 -6.91
C SER A 294 12.05 -22.49 -5.79
N ASN A 295 12.95 -21.56 -6.14
CA ASN A 295 13.72 -20.75 -5.20
C ASN A 295 13.30 -19.28 -5.19
N VAL A 296 12.24 -18.90 -5.92
CA VAL A 296 11.79 -17.51 -6.08
C VAL A 296 10.37 -17.37 -5.58
N SER A 297 10.19 -16.54 -4.57
CA SER A 297 8.89 -16.14 -4.03
C SER A 297 8.59 -14.67 -4.30
N LEU A 298 7.33 -14.33 -4.48
CA LEU A 298 6.86 -12.95 -4.62
C LEU A 298 6.08 -12.53 -3.38
N VAL A 299 6.30 -11.29 -2.90
CA VAL A 299 5.55 -10.71 -1.78
C VAL A 299 5.15 -9.27 -2.06
N GLY A 300 4.04 -8.86 -1.48
CA GLY A 300 3.52 -7.50 -1.69
C GLY A 300 2.93 -7.29 -3.08
N ASP A 301 2.89 -6.05 -3.53
CA ASP A 301 2.19 -5.64 -4.75
C ASP A 301 2.79 -6.18 -6.05
N CYS A 302 4.01 -6.66 -6.04
CA CYS A 302 4.60 -7.34 -7.20
C CYS A 302 3.97 -8.71 -7.48
N ASP A 303 3.33 -9.33 -6.47
CA ASP A 303 2.54 -10.56 -6.62
C ASP A 303 1.05 -10.28 -6.92
N GLY A 304 0.63 -9.04 -6.79
CA GLY A 304 -0.73 -8.56 -7.02
C GLY A 304 -1.02 -7.38 -6.10
N VAL A 305 -1.41 -6.27 -6.73
CA VAL A 305 -1.74 -5.04 -6.01
C VAL A 305 -2.85 -5.30 -5.00
N GLY A 306 -2.61 -4.90 -3.76
CA GLY A 306 -3.54 -5.13 -2.68
C GLY A 306 -3.55 -3.98 -1.68
N ASN A 307 -3.67 -4.34 -0.42
CA ASN A 307 -3.55 -3.40 0.69
C ASN A 307 -2.49 -3.89 1.68
N LEU A 308 -2.26 -3.12 2.73
CA LEU A 308 -1.22 -3.42 3.71
C LEU A 308 -1.40 -4.80 4.37
N ARG A 309 -2.64 -5.26 4.57
CA ARG A 309 -2.92 -6.60 5.10
C ARG A 309 -2.37 -7.68 4.16
N SER A 310 -2.69 -7.63 2.87
CA SER A 310 -2.22 -8.62 1.90
C SER A 310 -0.69 -8.60 1.79
N VAL A 311 -0.07 -7.42 1.86
CA VAL A 311 1.39 -7.27 1.83
C VAL A 311 2.05 -7.95 3.04
N VAL A 312 1.62 -7.59 4.26
CA VAL A 312 2.19 -8.11 5.51
C VAL A 312 1.96 -9.61 5.65
N TRP A 313 0.74 -10.07 5.38
CA TRP A 313 0.40 -11.49 5.55
C TRP A 313 1.12 -12.39 4.54
N ARG A 314 1.20 -12.00 3.27
CA ARG A 314 1.97 -12.75 2.26
C ARG A 314 3.45 -12.81 2.59
N ALA A 315 4.04 -11.68 3.01
CA ALA A 315 5.44 -11.66 3.43
C ALA A 315 5.71 -12.61 4.61
N TYR A 316 4.81 -12.58 5.60
CA TYR A 316 4.86 -13.49 6.74
C TYR A 316 4.76 -14.96 6.31
N GLU A 317 3.74 -15.32 5.53
CA GLU A 317 3.50 -16.71 5.08
C GLU A 317 4.62 -17.26 4.20
N VAL A 318 5.20 -16.43 3.33
CA VAL A 318 6.35 -16.81 2.50
C VAL A 318 7.55 -17.07 3.39
N ALA A 319 7.86 -16.16 4.31
CA ALA A 319 8.99 -16.32 5.23
C ALA A 319 8.83 -17.55 6.16
N MET A 320 7.61 -17.91 6.51
CA MET A 320 7.34 -19.11 7.32
C MET A 320 7.58 -20.44 6.56
N LYS A 321 7.61 -20.41 5.24
CA LYS A 321 7.79 -21.62 4.39
C LYS A 321 9.24 -21.86 3.95
N ILE A 322 10.13 -20.88 4.11
CA ILE A 322 11.56 -21.02 3.80
C ILE A 322 12.29 -21.78 4.90
#